data_70786e1b8af6444f4e837ce2eb676af2
#
_entry.id   70786e1b8af6444f4e837ce2eb676af2
#
_cell.length_a   1.000
_cell.length_b   1.000
_cell.length_c   1.000
_cell.angle_alpha   90.00
_cell.angle_beta   90.00
_cell.angle_gamma   90.00
#
_symmetry.space_group_name_H-M   'P 1'
#
loop_
_entity.id
_entity.type
_entity.pdbx_description
1 polymer ?
#
loop_
_entity_poly.entity_id
_entity_poly.type
_entity_poly.pdbx_seq_one_letter_code
_entity_poly.pdbx_strand_id
1 'polypeptide(L)'
;ERSRGLGDVYKRQIVVTHRPVVEDGWRNDFDLIFGEGDNRAFLKKDRFDTDSSVYDAAMDARNDANLTAYQNSGKAFVYFASMQDLRGSQRADGKFDKNNAVFDMDWDLVIYDEAHEGTQTQRGQKVQSLLEAEKNGKAPKVLQLSGTPYNLMQKYENNVYTWDYVMEQKRKREWDTLHPGDHNPYTDLPELRILTFDLGKSLPTSYRLSLIHI
;
A
#
# COMPACT_ATOMS: atom_id res chain seq x y z
N GLU A 1 -7.95 -27.98 -3.29
CA GLU A 1 -8.01 -27.63 -1.86
C GLU A 1 -7.79 -26.12 -1.74
N ARG A 2 -8.88 -25.38 -1.55
CA ARG A 2 -8.77 -23.92 -1.31
C ARG A 2 -7.97 -23.73 -0.03
N SER A 3 -6.91 -22.95 -0.15
CA SER A 3 -6.07 -22.49 0.97
C SER A 3 -6.93 -21.85 2.06
N ARG A 4 -7.29 -22.64 3.07
CA ARG A 4 -7.98 -22.16 4.29
C ARG A 4 -7.06 -21.40 5.25
N GLY A 5 -5.85 -21.04 4.83
CA GLY A 5 -4.79 -20.68 5.78
C GLY A 5 -4.64 -19.20 6.11
N LEU A 6 -4.89 -18.27 5.22
CA LEU A 6 -4.59 -16.85 5.45
C LEU A 6 -5.83 -15.99 5.74
N GLY A 7 -6.99 -16.37 5.21
CA GLY A 7 -8.22 -15.58 5.35
C GLY A 7 -8.81 -15.54 6.77
N ASP A 8 -8.58 -16.58 7.57
CA ASP A 8 -9.11 -16.66 8.95
C ASP A 8 -8.15 -16.08 10.00
N VAL A 9 -6.88 -15.89 9.64
CA VAL A 9 -5.83 -15.44 10.58
C VAL A 9 -5.79 -13.92 10.68
N TYR A 10 -6.09 -13.21 9.60
CA TYR A 10 -6.03 -11.74 9.55
C TYR A 10 -7.41 -11.16 9.30
N LYS A 11 -8.18 -10.99 10.38
CA LYS A 11 -9.55 -10.46 10.29
C LYS A 11 -9.58 -8.94 10.16
N ARG A 12 -8.66 -8.26 10.83
CA ARG A 12 -8.59 -6.79 10.88
C ARG A 12 -7.31 -6.35 10.18
N GLN A 13 -7.47 -5.91 8.95
CA GLN A 13 -6.36 -5.48 8.12
C GLN A 13 -6.46 -3.99 7.84
N ILE A 14 -5.34 -3.29 7.85
CA ILE A 14 -5.28 -1.89 7.41
C ILE A 14 -4.27 -1.74 6.30
N VAL A 15 -4.68 -1.04 5.24
CA VAL A 15 -3.81 -0.56 4.16
C VAL A 15 -3.58 0.92 4.37
N VAL A 16 -2.33 1.31 4.52
CA VAL A 16 -1.90 2.70 4.66
C VAL A 16 -1.10 3.11 3.44
N THR A 17 -1.63 4.03 2.66
CA THR A 17 -0.94 4.55 1.46
C THR A 17 -0.54 6.00 1.64
N HIS A 18 0.53 6.40 0.96
CA HIS A 18 0.88 7.82 0.81
C HIS A 18 0.01 8.52 -0.23
N ARG A 19 -0.52 7.79 -1.21
CA ARG A 19 -1.29 8.31 -2.36
C ARG A 19 -2.76 7.89 -2.27
N PRO A 20 -3.65 8.72 -1.73
CA PRO A 20 -5.08 8.38 -1.60
C PRO A 20 -5.76 7.99 -2.92
N VAL A 21 -5.23 8.47 -4.04
CA VAL A 21 -5.77 8.20 -5.40
C VAL A 21 -5.77 6.72 -5.79
N VAL A 22 -4.96 5.88 -5.14
CA VAL A 22 -4.90 4.42 -5.42
C VAL A 22 -6.01 3.62 -4.73
N GLU A 23 -6.92 4.28 -4.02
CA GLU A 23 -8.02 3.65 -3.29
C GLU A 23 -8.88 2.74 -4.16
N ASP A 24 -9.26 3.24 -5.35
CA ASP A 24 -10.09 2.45 -6.28
C ASP A 24 -9.38 1.19 -6.77
N GLY A 25 -8.06 1.25 -6.96
CA GLY A 25 -7.24 0.08 -7.29
C GLY A 25 -7.31 -0.97 -6.19
N TRP A 26 -7.08 -0.58 -4.92
CA TRP A 26 -7.17 -1.47 -3.78
C TRP A 26 -8.56 -2.07 -3.58
N ARG A 27 -9.62 -1.29 -3.84
CA ARG A 27 -11.00 -1.80 -3.80
C ARG A 27 -11.25 -2.81 -4.91
N ASN A 28 -10.84 -2.52 -6.14
CA ASN A 28 -11.00 -3.45 -7.27
C ASN A 28 -10.26 -4.77 -7.01
N ASP A 29 -9.03 -4.71 -6.49
CA ASP A 29 -8.26 -5.90 -6.14
C ASP A 29 -8.93 -6.69 -5.02
N PHE A 30 -9.49 -5.98 -4.01
CA PHE A 30 -10.26 -6.63 -2.95
C PHE A 30 -11.47 -7.38 -3.52
N ASP A 31 -12.24 -6.75 -4.41
CA ASP A 31 -13.43 -7.36 -5.03
C ASP A 31 -13.05 -8.55 -5.94
N LEU A 32 -11.91 -8.47 -6.63
CA LEU A 32 -11.38 -9.58 -7.45
C LEU A 32 -10.93 -10.77 -6.60
N ILE A 33 -10.28 -10.51 -5.46
CA ILE A 33 -9.71 -11.57 -4.60
C ILE A 33 -10.81 -12.28 -3.81
N PHE A 34 -11.76 -11.54 -3.26
CA PHE A 34 -12.77 -12.08 -2.35
C PHE A 34 -14.09 -12.39 -3.04
N GLY A 35 -14.44 -11.68 -4.11
CA GLY A 35 -15.61 -11.94 -4.95
C GLY A 35 -16.95 -11.65 -4.26
N GLU A 36 -18.03 -11.89 -5.01
CA GLU A 36 -19.39 -11.80 -4.50
C GLU A 36 -19.68 -12.97 -3.53
N GLY A 37 -20.21 -12.65 -2.35
CA GLY A 37 -20.59 -13.64 -1.33
C GLY A 37 -19.56 -13.86 -0.23
N ASP A 38 -18.39 -13.20 -0.27
CA ASP A 38 -17.49 -13.16 0.88
C ASP A 38 -18.06 -12.19 1.95
N ASN A 39 -17.92 -12.57 3.21
CA ASN A 39 -18.43 -11.77 4.34
C ASN A 39 -17.48 -10.64 4.78
N ARG A 40 -16.35 -10.48 4.10
CA ARG A 40 -15.39 -9.39 4.40
C ARG A 40 -15.88 -8.06 3.87
N ALA A 41 -15.48 -6.98 4.53
CA ALA A 41 -15.80 -5.63 4.10
C ALA A 41 -14.53 -4.87 3.72
N PHE A 42 -14.62 -4.05 2.68
CA PHE A 42 -13.64 -3.01 2.42
C PHE A 42 -14.18 -1.69 2.98
N LEU A 43 -13.49 -1.16 3.96
CA LEU A 43 -13.89 0.04 4.70
C LEU A 43 -12.93 1.18 4.41
N LYS A 44 -13.45 2.36 4.41
CA LYS A 44 -12.70 3.61 4.31
C LYS A 44 -13.37 4.70 5.13
N LYS A 45 -12.64 5.77 5.36
CA LYS A 45 -13.19 6.97 5.98
C LYS A 45 -14.13 7.68 4.99
N ASP A 46 -15.33 8.00 5.42
CA ASP A 46 -16.21 8.87 4.65
C ASP A 46 -15.58 10.27 4.56
N ARG A 47 -15.52 10.79 3.35
CA ARG A 47 -15.07 12.16 3.08
C ARG A 47 -16.19 12.91 2.40
N PHE A 48 -16.35 14.19 2.73
CA PHE A 48 -17.16 15.06 1.90
C PHE A 48 -16.40 15.36 0.60
N ASP A 49 -17.12 15.41 -0.51
CA ASP A 49 -16.58 15.78 -1.84
C ASP A 49 -16.10 17.25 -1.91
N THR A 50 -16.32 18.02 -0.86
CA THR A 50 -15.95 19.43 -0.80
C THR A 50 -14.69 19.60 0.03
N ASP A 51 -13.65 20.07 -0.63
CA ASP A 51 -12.39 20.57 -0.09
C ASP A 51 -11.91 19.87 1.20
N SER A 52 -11.09 18.85 1.01
CA SER A 52 -10.51 18.01 2.08
C SER A 52 -9.68 18.77 3.13
N SER A 53 -9.60 20.09 3.04
CA SER A 53 -8.89 20.96 3.97
C SER A 53 -9.69 21.26 5.26
N VAL A 54 -11.00 21.01 5.25
CA VAL A 54 -11.85 21.30 6.40
C VAL A 54 -12.02 20.04 7.26
N TYR A 55 -11.49 20.10 8.48
CA TYR A 55 -11.72 19.06 9.49
C TYR A 55 -13.15 19.13 10.01
N ASP A 56 -13.86 18.02 9.96
CA ASP A 56 -15.20 17.85 10.53
C ASP A 56 -15.17 16.83 11.66
N ALA A 57 -15.28 17.31 12.90
CA ALA A 57 -15.23 16.48 14.10
C ALA A 57 -16.42 15.51 14.19
N ALA A 58 -17.61 15.91 13.72
CA ALA A 58 -18.80 15.06 13.79
C ALA A 58 -18.67 13.89 12.81
N MET A 59 -18.14 14.15 11.61
CA MET A 59 -17.87 13.10 10.64
C MET A 59 -16.79 12.15 11.13
N ASP A 60 -15.74 12.67 11.75
CA ASP A 60 -14.65 11.83 12.27
C ASP A 60 -15.14 10.91 13.40
N ALA A 61 -15.95 11.43 14.32
CA ALA A 61 -16.58 10.63 15.37
C ALA A 61 -17.50 9.54 14.79
N ARG A 62 -18.22 9.82 13.71
CA ARG A 62 -19.05 8.83 13.00
C ARG A 62 -18.19 7.75 12.33
N ASN A 63 -17.07 8.12 11.71
CA ASN A 63 -16.13 7.15 11.14
C ASN A 63 -15.54 6.24 12.20
N ASP A 64 -15.12 6.79 13.34
CA ASP A 64 -14.61 6.03 14.49
C ASP A 64 -15.69 5.08 15.07
N ALA A 65 -16.93 5.53 15.18
CA ALA A 65 -18.04 4.69 15.62
C ALA A 65 -18.33 3.53 14.65
N ASN A 66 -18.32 3.79 13.35
CA ASN A 66 -18.49 2.77 12.32
C ASN A 66 -17.40 1.72 12.38
N LEU A 67 -16.14 2.13 12.48
CA LEU A 67 -15.00 1.20 12.57
C LEU A 67 -15.08 0.35 13.85
N THR A 68 -15.44 0.95 14.97
CA THR A 68 -15.66 0.24 16.24
C THR A 68 -16.82 -0.77 16.14
N ALA A 69 -17.89 -0.42 15.44
CA ALA A 69 -19.02 -1.33 15.22
C ALA A 69 -18.60 -2.56 14.38
N TYR A 70 -17.77 -2.36 13.36
CA TYR A 70 -17.20 -3.49 12.60
C TYR A 70 -16.29 -4.37 13.46
N GLN A 71 -15.42 -3.79 14.29
CA GLN A 71 -14.62 -4.54 15.24
C GLN A 71 -15.47 -5.44 16.14
N ASN A 72 -16.54 -4.86 16.70
CA ASN A 72 -17.43 -5.57 17.61
C ASN A 72 -18.29 -6.63 16.91
N SER A 73 -18.51 -6.52 15.61
CA SER A 73 -19.25 -7.52 14.82
C SER A 73 -18.48 -8.84 14.65
N GLY A 74 -17.18 -8.85 14.88
CA GLY A 74 -16.30 -10.01 14.66
C GLY A 74 -16.10 -10.37 13.18
N LYS A 75 -16.64 -9.57 12.25
CA LYS A 75 -16.44 -9.75 10.80
C LYS A 75 -15.02 -9.37 10.39
N ALA A 76 -14.52 -10.04 9.36
CA ALA A 76 -13.25 -9.67 8.76
C ALA A 76 -13.41 -8.43 7.86
N PHE A 77 -12.42 -7.55 7.86
CA PHE A 77 -12.42 -6.35 7.02
C PHE A 77 -11.02 -5.87 6.68
N VAL A 78 -10.94 -5.11 5.59
CA VAL A 78 -9.78 -4.31 5.20
C VAL A 78 -10.17 -2.85 5.33
N TYR A 79 -9.42 -2.08 6.09
CA TYR A 79 -9.60 -0.63 6.24
C TYR A 79 -8.55 0.12 5.43
N PHE A 80 -8.98 0.99 4.54
CA PHE A 80 -8.09 1.83 3.74
C PHE A 80 -7.90 3.20 4.39
N ALA A 81 -6.65 3.59 4.60
CA ALA A 81 -6.28 4.85 5.23
C ALA A 81 -5.18 5.57 4.45
N SER A 82 -5.22 6.90 4.51
CA SER A 82 -4.15 7.74 3.98
C SER A 82 -3.14 8.10 5.08
N MET A 83 -1.85 7.94 4.81
CA MET A 83 -0.79 8.40 5.71
C MET A 83 -0.90 9.89 6.04
N GLN A 84 -1.33 10.71 5.07
CA GLN A 84 -1.52 12.15 5.29
C GLN A 84 -2.63 12.43 6.31
N ASP A 85 -3.76 11.70 6.21
CA ASP A 85 -4.86 11.83 7.15
C ASP A 85 -4.46 11.39 8.56
N LEU A 86 -3.78 10.25 8.68
CA LEU A 86 -3.30 9.72 9.97
C LEU A 86 -2.30 10.67 10.65
N ARG A 87 -1.36 11.26 9.91
CA ARG A 87 -0.40 12.26 10.42
C ARG A 87 -1.06 13.56 10.91
N GLY A 88 -2.27 13.84 10.47
CA GLY A 88 -3.07 14.98 10.95
C GLY A 88 -3.63 14.80 12.35
N SER A 89 -3.63 13.59 12.90
CA SER A 89 -4.14 13.27 14.24
C SER A 89 -3.23 13.81 15.34
N GLN A 90 -3.82 14.29 16.44
CA GLN A 90 -3.09 14.68 17.66
C GLN A 90 -2.25 13.55 18.22
N ARG A 91 -2.70 12.30 18.11
CA ARG A 91 -1.93 11.12 18.55
C ARG A 91 -0.63 10.93 17.77
N ALA A 92 -0.56 11.46 16.54
CA ALA A 92 0.63 11.48 15.70
C ALA A 92 1.29 12.89 15.65
N ASP A 93 1.13 13.70 16.69
CA ASP A 93 1.62 15.06 16.80
C ASP A 93 1.04 16.01 15.72
N GLY A 94 -0.16 15.71 15.24
CA GLY A 94 -0.94 16.54 14.32
C GLY A 94 -1.83 17.54 15.07
N LYS A 95 -2.75 18.16 14.34
CA LYS A 95 -3.58 19.26 14.87
C LYS A 95 -4.95 18.80 15.37
N PHE A 96 -5.48 17.69 14.86
CA PHE A 96 -6.88 17.33 14.99
C PHE A 96 -7.05 16.10 15.87
N ASP A 97 -8.08 16.13 16.73
CA ASP A 97 -8.50 14.95 17.48
C ASP A 97 -9.33 14.05 16.56
N LYS A 98 -8.64 13.13 15.89
CA LYS A 98 -9.23 12.25 14.89
C LYS A 98 -8.52 10.91 14.78
N ASN A 99 -9.17 9.96 14.10
CA ASN A 99 -8.66 8.61 13.84
C ASN A 99 -8.36 7.81 15.12
N ASN A 100 -9.03 8.10 16.22
CA ASN A 100 -8.76 7.44 17.50
C ASN A 100 -9.06 5.95 17.42
N ALA A 101 -10.21 5.56 16.84
CA ALA A 101 -10.54 4.14 16.64
C ALA A 101 -9.52 3.41 15.78
N VAL A 102 -8.93 4.06 14.78
CA VAL A 102 -7.87 3.47 13.94
C VAL A 102 -6.63 3.16 14.76
N PHE A 103 -6.22 4.08 15.62
CA PHE A 103 -5.04 3.87 16.48
C PHE A 103 -5.31 2.94 17.67
N ASP A 104 -6.55 2.81 18.11
CA ASP A 104 -6.93 1.90 19.19
C ASP A 104 -7.23 0.48 18.70
N MET A 105 -7.46 0.32 17.40
CA MET A 105 -7.75 -0.97 16.78
C MET A 105 -6.60 -1.96 17.01
N ASP A 106 -6.97 -3.17 17.38
CA ASP A 106 -6.07 -4.32 17.47
C ASP A 106 -5.94 -4.96 16.10
N TRP A 107 -5.06 -4.40 15.28
CA TRP A 107 -4.82 -4.85 13.91
C TRP A 107 -4.14 -6.22 13.88
N ASP A 108 -4.55 -7.09 12.97
CA ASP A 108 -3.88 -8.36 12.70
C ASP A 108 -2.76 -8.20 11.65
N LEU A 109 -3.00 -7.32 10.64
CA LEU A 109 -2.05 -7.02 9.57
C LEU A 109 -2.08 -5.53 9.24
N VAL A 110 -0.92 -4.93 9.17
CA VAL A 110 -0.70 -3.55 8.70
C VAL A 110 0.08 -3.60 7.40
N ILE A 111 -0.49 -3.05 6.34
CA ILE A 111 0.11 -2.98 5.01
C ILE A 111 0.46 -1.52 4.72
N TYR A 112 1.73 -1.23 4.46
CA TYR A 112 2.18 0.07 3.98
C TYR A 112 2.45 0.01 2.49
N ASP A 113 1.64 0.74 1.74
CA ASP A 113 1.81 0.91 0.30
C ASP A 113 2.70 2.12 0.03
N GLU A 114 3.65 1.98 -0.88
CA GLU A 114 4.73 2.94 -1.14
C GLU A 114 5.48 3.33 0.16
N ALA A 115 5.88 2.31 0.90
CA ALA A 115 6.46 2.44 2.24
C ALA A 115 7.66 3.40 2.32
N HIS A 116 8.36 3.62 1.20
CA HIS A 116 9.51 4.52 1.12
C HIS A 116 9.14 6.02 1.16
N GLU A 117 7.90 6.41 0.82
CA GLU A 117 7.50 7.81 0.69
C GLU A 117 7.02 8.43 2.01
N GLY A 118 6.19 7.79 2.76
CA GLY A 118 5.46 8.41 3.88
C GLY A 118 6.06 8.23 5.27
N THR A 119 6.90 7.21 5.42
CA THR A 119 7.36 6.71 6.73
C THR A 119 8.62 7.40 7.26
N GLN A 120 9.33 8.16 6.43
CA GLN A 120 10.61 8.77 6.81
C GLN A 120 10.47 10.05 7.66
N THR A 121 9.28 10.65 7.73
CA THR A 121 9.05 11.83 8.57
C THR A 121 8.80 11.42 10.02
N GLN A 122 9.11 12.29 10.98
CA GLN A 122 8.85 12.04 12.40
C GLN A 122 7.40 11.66 12.68
N ARG A 123 6.43 12.38 12.07
CA ARG A 123 5.00 12.03 12.20
C ARG A 123 4.63 10.72 11.52
N GLY A 124 5.27 10.39 10.40
CA GLY A 124 5.08 9.10 9.75
C GLY A 124 5.57 7.94 10.61
N GLN A 125 6.74 8.09 11.23
CA GLN A 125 7.28 7.12 12.19
C GLN A 125 6.38 6.99 13.44
N LYS A 126 5.80 8.11 13.90
CA LYS A 126 4.83 8.08 15.00
C LYS A 126 3.56 7.32 14.63
N VAL A 127 3.02 7.52 13.43
CA VAL A 127 1.88 6.74 12.92
C VAL A 127 2.23 5.25 12.88
N GLN A 128 3.40 4.88 12.35
CA GLN A 128 3.85 3.49 12.35
C GLN A 128 3.91 2.91 13.76
N SER A 129 4.57 3.58 14.69
CA SER A 129 4.68 3.10 16.07
C SER A 129 3.33 2.92 16.76
N LEU A 130 2.32 3.75 16.43
CA LEU A 130 0.97 3.61 16.98
C LEU A 130 0.19 2.45 16.36
N LEU A 131 0.34 2.21 15.06
CA LEU A 131 -0.32 1.11 14.36
C LEU A 131 0.32 -0.24 14.66
N GLU A 132 1.64 -0.27 14.84
CA GLU A 132 2.44 -1.47 15.10
C GLU A 132 2.54 -1.81 16.60
N ALA A 133 2.00 -0.96 17.47
CA ALA A 133 2.02 -1.18 18.91
C ALA A 133 1.34 -2.50 19.26
N GLU A 134 1.97 -3.24 20.18
CA GLU A 134 1.37 -4.41 20.78
C GLU A 134 0.11 -4.03 21.56
N LYS A 135 -0.99 -4.72 21.28
CA LYS A 135 -2.27 -4.57 21.96
C LYS A 135 -2.78 -5.94 22.37
N ASN A 136 -3.29 -6.05 23.59
CA ASN A 136 -3.81 -7.30 24.11
C ASN A 136 -2.82 -8.49 24.01
N GLY A 137 -1.51 -8.21 24.16
CA GLY A 137 -0.47 -9.25 24.07
C GLY A 137 -0.13 -9.70 22.64
N LYS A 138 -0.58 -8.96 21.63
CA LYS A 138 -0.35 -9.27 20.21
C LYS A 138 0.10 -8.04 19.44
N ALA A 139 1.24 -8.13 18.77
CA ALA A 139 1.66 -7.18 17.77
C ALA A 139 1.11 -7.58 16.38
N PRO A 140 0.70 -6.62 15.53
CA PRO A 140 0.28 -6.93 14.18
C PRO A 140 1.46 -7.47 13.34
N LYS A 141 1.14 -8.23 12.30
CA LYS A 141 2.09 -8.47 11.22
C LYS A 141 2.19 -7.22 10.35
N VAL A 142 3.38 -6.97 9.79
CA VAL A 142 3.63 -5.80 8.96
C VAL A 142 4.08 -6.25 7.58
N LEU A 143 3.45 -5.70 6.54
CA LEU A 143 3.83 -5.86 5.14
C LEU A 143 4.15 -4.49 4.56
N GLN A 144 5.34 -4.34 4.00
CA GLN A 144 5.75 -3.12 3.31
C GLN A 144 5.88 -3.40 1.82
N LEU A 145 5.14 -2.65 1.01
CA LEU A 145 5.17 -2.69 -0.44
C LEU A 145 5.93 -1.48 -0.98
N SER A 146 6.74 -1.67 -1.98
CA SER A 146 7.46 -0.57 -2.63
C SER A 146 7.91 -0.94 -4.04
N GLY A 147 7.64 -0.07 -5.00
CA GLY A 147 8.18 -0.18 -6.35
C GLY A 147 9.67 0.22 -6.43
N THR A 148 10.20 0.93 -5.42
CA THR A 148 11.60 1.39 -5.35
C THR A 148 12.22 1.06 -3.99
N PRO A 149 12.49 -0.22 -3.68
CA PRO A 149 12.79 -0.68 -2.33
C PRO A 149 14.23 -0.43 -1.86
N TYR A 150 15.06 0.32 -2.60
CA TYR A 150 16.50 0.43 -2.35
C TYR A 150 16.89 0.78 -0.91
N ASN A 151 16.12 1.66 -0.26
CA ASN A 151 16.37 2.06 1.14
C ASN A 151 15.80 1.06 2.16
N LEU A 152 14.85 0.21 1.74
CA LEU A 152 14.18 -0.76 2.60
C LEU A 152 14.92 -2.10 2.61
N MET A 153 15.57 -2.49 1.51
CA MET A 153 16.24 -3.79 1.36
C MET A 153 17.33 -4.01 2.41
N GLN A 154 18.08 -2.97 2.78
CA GLN A 154 19.12 -3.05 3.81
C GLN A 154 18.55 -3.37 5.20
N LYS A 155 17.29 -3.04 5.45
CA LYS A 155 16.63 -3.24 6.75
C LYS A 155 16.03 -4.64 6.91
N TYR A 156 15.76 -5.37 5.81
CA TYR A 156 14.95 -6.58 5.80
C TYR A 156 15.63 -7.77 5.10
N GLU A 157 16.92 -7.98 5.31
CA GLU A 157 17.79 -8.93 4.58
C GLU A 157 17.20 -10.34 4.36
N ASN A 158 16.34 -10.83 5.26
CA ASN A 158 15.87 -12.22 5.22
C ASN A 158 14.36 -12.39 4.94
N ASN A 159 13.59 -11.32 4.84
CA ASN A 159 12.14 -11.36 4.68
C ASN A 159 11.67 -10.48 3.52
N VAL A 160 12.38 -10.52 2.40
CA VAL A 160 12.09 -9.75 1.20
C VAL A 160 11.63 -10.69 0.10
N TYR A 161 10.48 -10.40 -0.48
CA TYR A 161 10.04 -10.98 -1.74
C TYR A 161 10.18 -9.93 -2.84
N THR A 162 10.88 -10.27 -3.91
CA THR A 162 11.04 -9.39 -5.06
C THR A 162 10.26 -9.92 -6.25
N TRP A 163 9.58 -9.02 -6.96
CA TRP A 163 8.94 -9.29 -8.23
C TRP A 163 9.28 -8.14 -9.16
N ASP A 164 10.19 -8.38 -10.10
CA ASP A 164 10.71 -7.37 -10.99
C ASP A 164 10.28 -7.60 -12.46
N TYR A 165 10.55 -6.62 -13.29
CA TYR A 165 10.25 -6.65 -14.72
C TYR A 165 10.84 -7.89 -15.41
N VAL A 166 12.04 -8.32 -15.04
CA VAL A 166 12.70 -9.49 -15.65
C VAL A 166 11.94 -10.76 -15.34
N MET A 167 11.46 -10.88 -14.08
CA MET A 167 10.64 -12.01 -13.63
C MET A 167 9.28 -12.01 -14.35
N GLU A 168 8.64 -10.87 -14.50
CA GLU A 168 7.39 -10.73 -15.26
C GLU A 168 7.55 -11.15 -16.71
N GLN A 169 8.56 -10.63 -17.41
CA GLN A 169 8.82 -10.98 -18.80
C GLN A 169 9.19 -12.46 -18.97
N LYS A 170 9.89 -13.05 -17.99
CA LYS A 170 10.13 -14.48 -17.96
C LYS A 170 8.83 -15.27 -17.83
N ARG A 171 7.97 -14.90 -16.88
CA ARG A 171 6.65 -15.55 -16.69
C ARG A 171 5.75 -15.39 -17.92
N LYS A 172 5.74 -14.21 -18.55
CA LYS A 172 5.01 -13.97 -19.79
C LYS A 172 5.40 -14.96 -20.90
N ARG A 173 6.70 -15.22 -21.05
CA ARG A 173 7.19 -16.16 -22.08
C ARG A 173 6.95 -17.62 -21.74
N GLU A 174 6.98 -17.98 -20.47
CA GLU A 174 6.86 -19.37 -20.01
C GLU A 174 5.40 -19.79 -19.75
N TRP A 175 4.46 -18.84 -19.73
CA TRP A 175 3.08 -19.09 -19.28
C TRP A 175 2.38 -20.19 -20.07
N ASP A 176 2.39 -20.10 -21.39
CA ASP A 176 1.69 -21.04 -22.27
C ASP A 176 2.23 -22.48 -22.16
N THR A 177 3.51 -22.62 -21.79
CA THR A 177 4.14 -23.91 -21.54
C THR A 177 3.79 -24.47 -20.16
N LEU A 178 3.73 -23.61 -19.14
CA LEU A 178 3.44 -24.00 -17.76
C LEU A 178 1.94 -24.16 -17.48
N HIS A 179 1.10 -23.46 -18.23
CA HIS A 179 -0.35 -23.40 -18.08
C HIS A 179 -1.05 -23.59 -19.44
N PRO A 180 -0.97 -24.78 -20.07
CA PRO A 180 -1.53 -25.02 -21.38
C PRO A 180 -3.05 -24.79 -21.38
N GLY A 181 -3.54 -23.90 -22.24
CA GLY A 181 -4.95 -23.60 -22.39
C GLY A 181 -5.51 -22.52 -21.45
N ASP A 182 -4.73 -22.04 -20.50
CA ASP A 182 -5.12 -20.93 -19.64
C ASP A 182 -4.78 -19.57 -20.30
N HIS A 183 -5.63 -18.58 -20.03
CA HIS A 183 -5.33 -17.20 -20.45
C HIS A 183 -4.05 -16.69 -19.79
N ASN A 184 -3.12 -16.15 -20.57
CA ASN A 184 -1.89 -15.58 -20.05
C ASN A 184 -2.15 -14.18 -19.46
N PRO A 185 -2.11 -14.01 -18.12
CA PRO A 185 -2.42 -12.73 -17.47
C PRO A 185 -1.37 -11.64 -17.74
N TYR A 186 -0.21 -12.03 -18.26
CA TYR A 186 0.89 -11.11 -18.58
C TYR A 186 0.87 -10.62 -20.03
N THR A 187 -0.11 -11.01 -20.85
CA THR A 187 -0.15 -10.67 -22.27
C THR A 187 -0.10 -9.17 -22.52
N ASP A 188 -0.85 -8.41 -21.73
CA ASP A 188 -0.97 -6.95 -21.89
C ASP A 188 0.18 -6.15 -21.26
N LEU A 189 1.11 -6.80 -20.56
CA LEU A 189 2.26 -6.11 -20.00
C LEU A 189 3.23 -5.68 -21.10
N PRO A 190 3.57 -4.37 -21.17
CA PRO A 190 4.43 -3.85 -22.21
C PRO A 190 5.88 -4.34 -22.07
N GLU A 191 6.54 -4.52 -23.19
CA GLU A 191 7.97 -4.76 -23.22
C GLU A 191 8.74 -3.44 -23.10
N LEU A 192 9.63 -3.34 -22.11
CA LEU A 192 10.53 -2.20 -21.96
C LEU A 192 11.61 -2.26 -23.06
N ARG A 193 11.65 -1.25 -23.91
CA ARG A 193 12.71 -1.07 -24.91
C ARG A 193 13.54 0.15 -24.55
N ILE A 194 14.78 -0.08 -24.18
CA ILE A 194 15.73 1.00 -23.88
C ILE A 194 16.52 1.27 -25.17
N LEU A 195 16.30 2.42 -25.76
CA LEU A 195 17.08 2.88 -26.90
C LEU A 195 18.20 3.79 -26.37
N THR A 196 19.44 3.37 -26.61
CA THR A 196 20.60 4.18 -26.30
C THR A 196 21.08 4.91 -27.55
N PHE A 197 21.48 6.14 -27.35
CA PHE A 197 21.92 7.02 -28.42
C PHE A 197 23.32 7.56 -28.09
N ASP A 198 24.27 7.32 -28.99
CA ASP A 198 25.64 7.82 -28.81
C ASP A 198 25.73 9.28 -29.28
N LEU A 199 25.54 10.19 -28.34
CA LEU A 199 25.67 11.64 -28.58
C LEU A 199 27.04 12.02 -29.13
N GLY A 200 28.09 11.27 -28.78
CA GLY A 200 29.47 11.53 -29.23
C GLY A 200 29.65 11.39 -30.75
N LYS A 201 28.82 10.56 -31.41
CA LYS A 201 28.89 10.38 -32.86
C LYS A 201 28.00 11.37 -33.64
N SER A 202 27.02 11.96 -32.95
CA SER A 202 25.99 12.80 -33.62
C SER A 202 26.17 14.28 -33.39
N LEU A 203 27.01 14.68 -32.40
CA LEU A 203 27.28 16.09 -32.13
C LEU A 203 28.53 16.57 -32.90
N PRO A 204 28.49 17.78 -33.49
CA PRO A 204 29.67 18.45 -34.02
C PRO A 204 30.76 18.56 -32.93
N THR A 205 32.00 18.49 -33.31
CA THR A 205 33.16 18.50 -32.40
C THR A 205 33.16 19.74 -31.47
N SER A 206 32.58 20.84 -31.90
CA SER A 206 32.42 22.08 -31.10
C SER A 206 31.52 21.92 -29.88
N TYR A 207 30.58 20.97 -29.87
CA TYR A 207 29.68 20.72 -28.75
C TYR A 207 30.18 19.62 -27.79
N ARG A 208 31.16 18.81 -28.22
CA ARG A 208 31.72 17.72 -27.37
C ARG A 208 32.47 18.25 -26.15
N LEU A 209 33.04 19.44 -26.26
CA LEU A 209 33.79 20.06 -25.16
C LEU A 209 32.90 20.65 -24.06
N SER A 210 31.64 20.99 -24.38
CA SER A 210 30.68 21.55 -23.39
C SER A 210 30.08 20.50 -22.45
N LEU A 211 30.13 19.21 -22.80
CA LEU A 211 29.56 18.12 -21.99
C LEU A 211 30.50 17.61 -20.90
N ILE A 212 31.77 18.04 -20.93
CA ILE A 212 32.81 17.62 -19.94
C ILE A 212 32.73 18.48 -18.66
N HIS A 213 31.94 19.54 -18.63
CA HIS A 213 31.83 20.50 -17.51
C HIS A 213 30.48 20.44 -16.75
N ILE A 214 29.69 19.40 -16.93
CA ILE A 214 28.48 19.15 -16.13
C ILE A 214 28.79 18.00 -15.10
#